data_8a7a39b4831dc68faaeb613671e99174
#
_entry.id   8a7a39b4831dc68faaeb613671e99174
#
_cell.length_a   1.000
_cell.length_b   1.000
_cell.length_c   1.000
_cell.angle_alpha   90.00
_cell.angle_beta   90.00
_cell.angle_gamma   90.00
#
_symmetry.space_group_name_H-M   'P 1'
#
loop_
_entity.id
_entity.type
_entity.pdbx_description
1 polymer ?
#
loop_
_entity_poly.entity_id
_entity_poly.type
_entity_poly.pdbx_seq_one_letter_code
_entity_poly.pdbx_strand_id
1 'polypeptide(L)'
;MRRRDFIAVLGGTVTWPLAAAAQQLNRPAESGSAADVSFAGKNITMVVGFEAGSGPDIYGRTVGRHLVRYLPGKPGLIVLNQLGAGGVVAMNSWVNKAEPNGLSVALGTLSQTDPDALMRTKAKYDPATFNYIGGLAGPSQGLFINKEAVARLHDKSAKPVIMGIVGTTLRSGHYQVLWGVAFLGWNAKWVVGYTRTAELRQALERGEIDMTSFGASADIQYLLGTGKFAVVSQSGMTQGGKMLARPALGNAPLISDLVAGKINGPMAEKAFAYGQDVSQLGNWLALPAQTPPHIVASYVAAFEATLKDPEYQAEIAKIDPDSPVAKSTELQKLITELAKVSPETLSYVQAELKRQGVD
;
A
#
# COMPACT_ATOMS: atom_id res chain seq x y z
N MET A 1 51.74 -53.91 16.96
CA MET A 1 51.59 -55.00 17.90
C MET A 1 50.24 -54.80 18.58
N ARG A 2 49.30 -55.63 18.22
CA ARG A 2 48.55 -56.64 19.01
C ARG A 2 47.61 -55.96 20.03
N ARG A 3 46.33 -56.00 19.72
CA ARG A 3 45.27 -57.02 19.99
C ARG A 3 44.66 -56.87 21.38
N ARG A 4 43.36 -56.55 21.33
CA ARG A 4 42.22 -57.44 21.68
C ARG A 4 41.85 -57.50 23.17
N ASP A 5 40.58 -57.26 23.29
CA ASP A 5 39.47 -57.86 24.03
C ASP A 5 39.25 -57.34 25.45
N PHE A 6 38.08 -56.85 25.75
CA PHE A 6 37.03 -57.60 26.42
C PHE A 6 35.70 -56.83 26.46
N ILE A 7 34.66 -57.51 26.07
CA ILE A 7 33.27 -57.17 26.17
C ILE A 7 32.80 -57.29 27.62
N ALA A 8 32.02 -56.31 28.12
CA ALA A 8 31.07 -56.59 29.21
C ALA A 8 29.81 -55.76 28.97
N VAL A 9 28.75 -56.49 28.65
CA VAL A 9 27.36 -56.07 28.55
C VAL A 9 26.85 -55.74 29.94
N LEU A 10 26.25 -54.52 30.10
CA LEU A 10 25.22 -54.30 31.11
C LEU A 10 24.14 -53.40 30.46
N GLY A 11 23.04 -54.06 30.16
CA GLY A 11 21.82 -53.43 29.68
C GLY A 11 21.21 -52.57 30.77
N GLY A 12 21.12 -51.29 30.48
CA GLY A 12 20.31 -50.35 31.22
C GLY A 12 19.34 -49.72 30.22
N THR A 13 18.11 -50.21 30.18
CA THR A 13 17.00 -49.58 29.44
C THR A 13 16.69 -48.27 30.08
N VAL A 14 17.24 -47.18 29.55
CA VAL A 14 16.77 -45.82 29.86
C VAL A 14 15.54 -45.59 29.02
N THR A 15 14.39 -45.90 29.57
CA THR A 15 13.10 -45.44 29.06
C THR A 15 12.98 -43.94 29.37
N TRP A 16 13.38 -43.12 28.43
CA TRP A 16 13.03 -41.70 28.46
C TRP A 16 11.51 -41.59 28.23
N PRO A 17 10.78 -40.83 29.05
CA PRO A 17 9.34 -40.71 28.86
C PRO A 17 9.08 -39.81 27.65
N LEU A 18 8.72 -40.43 26.52
CA LEU A 18 8.16 -39.77 25.33
C LEU A 18 6.83 -39.01 25.61
N ALA A 19 6.37 -39.05 26.87
CA ALA A 19 5.15 -38.35 27.32
C ALA A 19 5.32 -36.83 27.50
N ALA A 20 6.54 -36.30 27.65
CA ALA A 20 6.75 -34.87 27.84
C ALA A 20 6.71 -34.05 26.54
N ALA A 21 6.98 -34.64 25.38
CA ALA A 21 6.95 -33.95 24.09
C ALA A 21 5.53 -33.86 23.51
N ALA A 22 4.62 -34.75 23.89
CA ALA A 22 3.23 -34.74 23.42
C ALA A 22 2.37 -33.70 24.17
N GLN A 23 2.78 -33.20 25.32
CA GLN A 23 2.06 -32.19 26.07
C GLN A 23 2.34 -30.75 25.61
N GLN A 24 3.38 -30.51 24.82
CA GLN A 24 3.66 -29.19 24.24
C GLN A 24 2.88 -28.90 22.94
N LEU A 25 2.33 -29.92 22.28
CA LEU A 25 1.55 -29.79 21.04
C LEU A 25 0.05 -29.57 21.27
N ASN A 26 -0.42 -29.68 22.53
CA ASN A 26 -1.83 -29.50 22.91
C ASN A 26 -2.03 -28.37 23.95
N ARG A 27 -1.28 -27.27 23.84
CA ARG A 27 -1.78 -26.03 24.45
C ARG A 27 -2.95 -25.54 23.59
N PRO A 28 -4.18 -25.49 24.14
CA PRO A 28 -5.22 -24.72 23.46
C PRO A 28 -4.66 -23.32 23.24
N ALA A 29 -4.80 -22.78 22.03
CA ALA A 29 -4.59 -21.36 21.82
C ALA A 29 -5.41 -20.66 22.93
N GLU A 30 -4.75 -19.91 23.80
CA GLU A 30 -5.40 -19.16 24.86
C GLU A 30 -6.46 -18.29 24.17
N SER A 31 -7.70 -18.66 24.30
CA SER A 31 -8.86 -17.89 23.85
C SER A 31 -9.05 -16.71 24.83
N GLY A 32 -8.03 -15.83 24.88
CA GLY A 32 -8.15 -14.58 25.59
C GLY A 32 -9.29 -13.77 24.97
N SER A 33 -10.17 -13.25 25.79
CA SER A 33 -11.17 -12.28 25.36
C SER A 33 -10.48 -10.96 25.01
N ALA A 34 -11.06 -10.17 24.12
CA ALA A 34 -10.59 -8.79 23.87
C ALA A 34 -10.62 -7.93 25.16
N ALA A 35 -11.44 -8.33 26.13
CA ALA A 35 -11.50 -7.72 27.46
C ALA A 35 -10.24 -7.98 28.33
N ASP A 36 -9.45 -9.00 28.03
CA ASP A 36 -8.25 -9.37 28.79
C ASP A 36 -6.99 -8.62 28.31
N VAL A 37 -7.09 -7.86 27.22
CA VAL A 37 -5.97 -7.06 26.69
C VAL A 37 -5.81 -5.79 27.51
N SER A 38 -4.59 -5.50 27.95
CA SER A 38 -4.26 -4.21 28.57
C SER A 38 -2.85 -3.77 28.20
N PHE A 39 -2.74 -2.55 27.70
CA PHE A 39 -1.48 -1.87 27.39
C PHE A 39 -1.15 -0.77 28.41
N ALA A 40 -1.77 -0.78 29.60
CA ALA A 40 -1.56 0.22 30.65
C ALA A 40 -0.08 0.35 31.00
N GLY A 41 0.43 1.61 31.05
CA GLY A 41 1.83 1.90 31.34
C GLY A 41 2.82 1.46 30.24
N LYS A 42 2.36 1.03 29.08
CA LYS A 42 3.20 0.67 27.92
C LYS A 42 3.20 1.77 26.87
N ASN A 43 4.16 1.67 25.94
CA ASN A 43 4.18 2.46 24.72
C ASN A 43 4.01 1.56 23.50
N ILE A 44 3.16 1.97 22.57
CA ILE A 44 3.07 1.38 21.24
C ILE A 44 4.13 2.02 20.35
N THR A 45 5.00 1.24 19.74
CA THR A 45 5.94 1.71 18.73
C THR A 45 5.34 1.57 17.35
N MET A 46 5.08 2.69 16.67
CA MET A 46 4.65 2.71 15.27
C MET A 46 5.87 2.89 14.37
N VAL A 47 6.16 1.89 13.54
CA VAL A 47 7.26 1.91 12.57
C VAL A 47 6.75 2.50 11.26
N VAL A 48 7.43 3.56 10.79
CA VAL A 48 7.10 4.30 9.55
C VAL A 48 8.30 4.27 8.62
N GLY A 49 8.12 3.75 7.40
CA GLY A 49 9.19 3.58 6.41
C GLY A 49 9.60 4.86 5.66
N PHE A 50 9.19 6.03 6.13
CA PHE A 50 9.32 7.33 5.44
C PHE A 50 9.86 8.40 6.36
N GLU A 51 10.33 9.52 5.76
CA GLU A 51 10.85 10.68 6.51
C GLU A 51 9.78 11.29 7.42
N ALA A 52 10.23 11.82 8.55
CA ALA A 52 9.39 12.61 9.43
C ALA A 52 8.85 13.84 8.67
N GLY A 53 7.55 14.10 8.80
CA GLY A 53 6.86 15.18 8.09
C GLY A 53 6.43 14.81 6.66
N SER A 54 6.72 13.58 6.17
CA SER A 54 6.12 13.09 4.92
C SER A 54 4.64 12.76 5.09
N GLY A 55 3.90 12.63 3.97
CA GLY A 55 2.47 12.30 4.02
C GLY A 55 2.15 11.06 4.86
N PRO A 56 2.82 9.91 4.66
CA PRO A 56 2.63 8.73 5.52
C PRO A 56 2.96 8.97 7.00
N ASP A 57 4.02 9.72 7.31
CA ASP A 57 4.37 10.04 8.69
C ASP A 57 3.32 10.94 9.36
N ILE A 58 2.85 11.98 8.65
CA ILE A 58 1.77 12.86 9.13
C ILE A 58 0.50 12.04 9.41
N TYR A 59 0.10 11.17 8.47
CA TYR A 59 -1.03 10.29 8.66
C TYR A 59 -0.83 9.36 9.87
N GLY A 60 0.33 8.71 9.97
CA GLY A 60 0.65 7.79 11.08
C GLY A 60 0.59 8.46 12.44
N ARG A 61 1.16 9.66 12.56
CA ARG A 61 1.10 10.44 13.82
C ARG A 61 -0.32 10.86 14.14
N THR A 62 -1.09 11.26 13.14
CA THR A 62 -2.50 11.65 13.34
C THR A 62 -3.34 10.46 13.79
N VAL A 63 -3.38 9.38 12.99
CA VAL A 63 -4.18 8.20 13.35
C VAL A 63 -3.69 7.54 14.64
N GLY A 64 -2.37 7.41 14.83
CA GLY A 64 -1.80 6.74 16.00
C GLY A 64 -2.12 7.45 17.30
N ARG A 65 -2.07 8.80 17.32
CA ARG A 65 -2.37 9.64 18.49
C ARG A 65 -3.82 9.47 18.97
N HIS A 66 -4.76 9.28 18.04
CA HIS A 66 -6.16 9.02 18.35
C HIS A 66 -6.39 7.53 18.68
N LEU A 67 -5.77 6.61 17.93
CA LEU A 67 -5.91 5.16 18.12
C LEU A 67 -5.57 4.73 19.54
N VAL A 68 -4.46 5.22 20.10
CA VAL A 68 -4.03 4.83 21.46
C VAL A 68 -5.01 5.26 22.55
N ARG A 69 -5.86 6.26 22.32
CA ARG A 69 -6.90 6.69 23.25
C ARG A 69 -8.01 5.63 23.42
N TYR A 70 -8.21 4.80 22.40
CA TYR A 70 -9.24 3.76 22.34
C TYR A 70 -8.69 2.36 22.60
N LEU A 71 -7.36 2.21 22.63
CA LEU A 71 -6.75 0.94 23.04
C LEU A 71 -6.91 0.70 24.54
N PRO A 72 -7.13 -0.55 24.99
CA PRO A 72 -7.23 -0.89 26.39
C PRO A 72 -5.99 -0.46 27.17
N GLY A 73 -6.18 0.30 28.26
CA GLY A 73 -5.09 0.83 29.07
C GLY A 73 -4.48 2.13 28.55
N LYS A 74 -4.96 2.67 27.44
CA LYS A 74 -4.55 3.98 26.86
C LYS A 74 -3.03 4.16 26.85
N PRO A 75 -2.27 3.33 26.11
CA PRO A 75 -0.81 3.37 26.07
C PRO A 75 -0.29 4.67 25.46
N GLY A 76 1.00 4.96 25.68
CA GLY A 76 1.71 6.00 24.95
C GLY A 76 1.97 5.58 23.49
N LEU A 77 2.34 6.56 22.64
CA LEU A 77 2.73 6.33 21.24
C LEU A 77 4.15 6.82 21.01
N ILE A 78 4.99 5.97 20.40
CA ILE A 78 6.31 6.34 19.88
C ILE A 78 6.28 6.07 18.38
N VAL A 79 6.64 7.08 17.57
CA VAL A 79 6.77 6.92 16.12
C VAL A 79 8.24 6.83 15.75
N LEU A 80 8.62 5.70 15.12
CA LEU A 80 9.98 5.41 14.67
C LEU A 80 10.04 5.47 13.15
N ASN A 81 10.74 6.47 12.61
CA ASN A 81 10.99 6.59 11.18
C ASN A 81 12.26 5.81 10.80
N GLN A 82 12.14 4.89 9.82
CA GLN A 82 13.26 4.10 9.28
C GLN A 82 13.20 4.11 7.77
N LEU A 83 14.12 4.83 7.13
CA LEU A 83 14.12 5.07 5.68
C LEU A 83 14.75 3.92 4.88
N GLY A 84 14.39 3.83 3.62
CA GLY A 84 15.06 3.00 2.62
C GLY A 84 14.11 2.16 1.77
N ALA A 85 14.42 2.11 0.48
CA ALA A 85 13.72 1.31 -0.54
C ALA A 85 12.18 1.45 -0.47
N GLY A 86 11.67 2.69 -0.43
CA GLY A 86 10.22 2.94 -0.34
C GLY A 86 9.58 2.39 0.93
N GLY A 87 10.34 2.21 2.03
CA GLY A 87 9.87 1.66 3.31
C GLY A 87 10.09 0.14 3.47
N VAL A 88 10.58 -0.56 2.43
CA VAL A 88 10.85 -2.01 2.52
C VAL A 88 11.93 -2.34 3.55
N VAL A 89 12.94 -1.45 3.73
CA VAL A 89 13.95 -1.62 4.78
C VAL A 89 13.31 -1.63 6.17
N ALA A 90 12.38 -0.72 6.42
CA ALA A 90 11.64 -0.68 7.68
C ALA A 90 10.84 -1.96 7.91
N MET A 91 10.12 -2.44 6.90
CA MET A 91 9.32 -3.67 7.00
C MET A 91 10.19 -4.90 7.21
N ASN A 92 11.31 -5.05 6.47
CA ASN A 92 12.27 -6.13 6.70
C ASN A 92 12.80 -6.15 8.15
N SER A 93 13.07 -4.96 8.72
CA SER A 93 13.50 -4.85 10.11
C SER A 93 12.36 -5.17 11.09
N TRP A 94 11.16 -4.66 10.79
CA TRP A 94 9.99 -4.83 11.64
C TRP A 94 9.57 -6.28 11.78
N VAL A 95 9.41 -7.03 10.68
CA VAL A 95 9.03 -8.45 10.75
C VAL A 95 10.01 -9.33 11.51
N ASN A 96 11.29 -8.93 11.56
CA ASN A 96 12.33 -9.68 12.27
C ASN A 96 12.42 -9.32 13.77
N LYS A 97 11.91 -8.18 14.20
CA LYS A 97 12.11 -7.64 15.56
C LYS A 97 10.81 -7.45 16.33
N ALA A 98 9.70 -7.29 15.64
CA ALA A 98 8.42 -7.03 16.30
C ALA A 98 7.89 -8.31 16.95
N GLU A 99 7.72 -8.25 18.27
CA GLU A 99 7.04 -9.31 18.99
C GLU A 99 5.53 -9.26 18.74
N PRO A 100 4.83 -10.41 18.68
CA PRO A 100 3.38 -10.46 18.40
C PRO A 100 2.52 -10.14 19.64
N ASN A 101 2.97 -9.21 20.47
CA ASN A 101 2.35 -8.82 21.75
C ASN A 101 1.51 -7.53 21.66
N GLY A 102 1.35 -6.98 20.45
CA GLY A 102 0.60 -5.76 20.20
C GLY A 102 1.33 -4.45 20.54
N LEU A 103 2.61 -4.48 20.94
CA LEU A 103 3.38 -3.27 21.25
C LEU A 103 4.10 -2.67 20.03
N SER A 104 4.00 -3.29 18.87
CA SER A 104 4.60 -2.80 17.63
C SER A 104 3.60 -2.84 16.48
N VAL A 105 3.38 -1.69 15.84
CA VAL A 105 2.49 -1.51 14.68
C VAL A 105 3.32 -1.01 13.52
N ALA A 106 3.11 -1.55 12.32
CA ALA A 106 3.64 -0.98 11.09
C ALA A 106 2.64 -0.02 10.47
N LEU A 107 3.12 1.14 10.03
CA LEU A 107 2.44 1.96 9.04
C LEU A 107 3.12 1.77 7.70
N GLY A 108 2.35 1.34 6.73
CA GLY A 108 2.84 1.16 5.37
C GLY A 108 1.98 1.84 4.32
N THR A 109 2.44 1.72 3.09
CA THR A 109 1.81 2.25 1.89
C THR A 109 1.86 1.18 0.79
N LEU A 110 1.42 1.51 -0.40
CA LEU A 110 1.53 0.66 -1.58
C LEU A 110 2.92 0.03 -1.76
N SER A 111 4.01 0.80 -1.60
CA SER A 111 5.37 0.31 -1.91
C SER A 111 5.80 -0.91 -1.07
N GLN A 112 5.16 -1.17 0.06
CA GLN A 112 5.47 -2.32 0.92
C GLN A 112 4.53 -3.51 0.68
N THR A 113 3.60 -3.41 -0.25
CA THR A 113 2.60 -4.46 -0.54
C THR A 113 2.47 -4.78 -2.03
N ASP A 114 2.95 -3.91 -2.91
CA ASP A 114 2.93 -4.11 -4.35
C ASP A 114 3.96 -5.19 -4.76
N PRO A 115 3.54 -6.31 -5.38
CA PRO A 115 4.44 -7.39 -5.79
C PRO A 115 5.60 -6.96 -6.68
N ASP A 116 5.40 -6.04 -7.62
CA ASP A 116 6.48 -5.52 -8.47
C ASP A 116 7.52 -4.75 -7.63
N ALA A 117 7.07 -3.88 -6.74
CA ALA A 117 7.95 -3.14 -5.84
C ALA A 117 8.71 -4.07 -4.89
N LEU A 118 8.05 -5.09 -4.32
CA LEU A 118 8.65 -6.07 -3.42
C LEU A 118 9.74 -6.91 -4.11
N MET A 119 9.49 -7.33 -5.35
CA MET A 119 10.45 -8.09 -6.14
C MET A 119 11.70 -7.24 -6.44
N ARG A 120 11.52 -5.99 -6.90
CA ARG A 120 12.63 -5.07 -7.22
C ARG A 120 13.47 -4.69 -5.99
N THR A 121 12.84 -4.56 -4.83
CA THR A 121 13.49 -4.15 -3.58
C THR A 121 14.00 -5.32 -2.74
N LYS A 122 13.80 -6.56 -3.20
CA LYS A 122 14.19 -7.80 -2.51
C LYS A 122 13.62 -7.85 -1.08
N ALA A 123 12.32 -7.63 -0.95
CA ALA A 123 11.61 -7.73 0.32
C ALA A 123 11.76 -9.15 0.92
N LYS A 124 11.88 -9.22 2.25
CA LYS A 124 12.07 -10.48 3.00
C LYS A 124 10.84 -10.81 3.85
N TYR A 125 9.67 -10.42 3.41
CA TYR A 125 8.39 -10.65 4.07
C TYR A 125 7.30 -10.87 3.03
N ASP A 126 6.23 -11.52 3.46
CA ASP A 126 5.00 -11.65 2.71
C ASP A 126 3.93 -10.74 3.34
N PRO A 127 3.51 -9.65 2.67
CA PRO A 127 2.52 -8.73 3.22
C PRO A 127 1.14 -9.39 3.42
N ALA A 128 0.81 -10.47 2.71
CA ALA A 128 -0.45 -11.18 2.90
C ALA A 128 -0.57 -11.82 4.29
N THR A 129 0.55 -12.02 5.00
CA THR A 129 0.59 -12.61 6.33
C THR A 129 0.31 -11.62 7.47
N PHE A 130 0.35 -10.32 7.22
CA PHE A 130 0.15 -9.31 8.26
C PHE A 130 -1.31 -9.26 8.73
N ASN A 131 -1.52 -8.86 9.98
CA ASN A 131 -2.84 -8.60 10.52
C ASN A 131 -3.19 -7.12 10.31
N TYR A 132 -3.92 -6.80 9.25
CA TYR A 132 -4.30 -5.42 8.94
C TYR A 132 -5.35 -4.90 9.92
N ILE A 133 -5.13 -3.71 10.46
CA ILE A 133 -6.02 -3.03 11.40
C ILE A 133 -7.05 -2.19 10.64
N GLY A 134 -6.60 -1.51 9.61
CA GLY A 134 -7.34 -0.58 8.78
C GLY A 134 -6.40 0.49 8.20
N GLY A 135 -6.97 1.47 7.50
CA GLY A 135 -6.18 2.52 6.88
C GLY A 135 -7.02 3.49 6.06
N LEU A 136 -6.36 4.19 5.16
CA LEU A 136 -6.99 4.95 4.09
C LEU A 136 -6.82 4.20 2.78
N ALA A 137 -7.88 4.05 2.02
CA ALA A 137 -7.77 3.59 0.63
C ALA A 137 -7.00 4.63 -0.21
N GLY A 138 -6.43 4.21 -1.32
CA GLY A 138 -5.83 5.13 -2.26
C GLY A 138 -6.88 6.09 -2.81
N PRO A 139 -6.66 7.40 -2.72
CA PRO A 139 -7.60 8.35 -3.34
C PRO A 139 -7.54 8.18 -4.85
N SER A 140 -8.71 8.35 -5.51
CA SER A 140 -8.72 8.40 -6.98
C SER A 140 -7.74 9.46 -7.48
N GLN A 141 -6.83 9.04 -8.33
CA GLN A 141 -5.84 9.91 -8.98
C GLN A 141 -6.45 10.48 -10.27
N GLY A 142 -6.42 11.79 -10.42
CA GLY A 142 -6.75 12.44 -11.68
C GLY A 142 -5.52 12.52 -12.58
N LEU A 143 -5.67 12.23 -13.86
CA LEU A 143 -4.64 12.45 -14.86
C LEU A 143 -4.79 13.86 -15.43
N PHE A 144 -3.99 14.80 -14.94
CA PHE A 144 -3.99 16.21 -15.33
C PHE A 144 -3.15 16.44 -16.57
N ILE A 145 -3.69 17.18 -17.50
CA ILE A 145 -3.03 17.56 -18.75
C ILE A 145 -3.18 19.06 -19.01
N ASN A 146 -2.17 19.70 -19.57
CA ASN A 146 -2.30 21.06 -20.10
C ASN A 146 -3.37 21.07 -21.21
N LYS A 147 -4.34 21.96 -21.13
CA LYS A 147 -5.48 22.01 -22.08
C LYS A 147 -5.04 22.11 -23.53
N GLU A 148 -3.95 22.81 -23.81
CA GLU A 148 -3.37 22.92 -25.16
C GLU A 148 -2.79 21.60 -25.68
N ALA A 149 -2.47 20.65 -24.78
CA ALA A 149 -1.92 19.34 -25.14
C ALA A 149 -2.99 18.26 -25.37
N VAL A 150 -4.25 18.52 -24.98
CA VAL A 150 -5.33 17.50 -25.05
C VAL A 150 -5.50 16.95 -26.46
N ALA A 151 -5.54 17.81 -27.48
CA ALA A 151 -5.70 17.37 -28.86
C ALA A 151 -4.55 16.45 -29.30
N ARG A 152 -3.31 16.73 -28.88
CA ARG A 152 -2.13 15.93 -29.21
C ARG A 152 -2.18 14.50 -28.63
N LEU A 153 -2.91 14.30 -27.53
CA LEU A 153 -3.04 12.97 -26.90
C LEU A 153 -3.70 11.96 -27.83
N HIS A 154 -4.56 12.42 -28.74
CA HIS A 154 -5.30 11.57 -29.69
C HIS A 154 -4.77 11.63 -31.12
N ASP A 155 -3.75 12.43 -31.38
CA ASP A 155 -3.13 12.62 -32.70
C ASP A 155 -1.72 12.03 -32.75
N LYS A 156 -1.58 10.87 -33.40
CA LYS A 156 -0.28 10.18 -33.57
C LYS A 156 0.71 10.93 -34.48
N SER A 157 0.23 11.88 -35.27
CA SER A 157 1.07 12.73 -36.13
C SER A 157 1.65 13.94 -35.39
N ALA A 158 1.04 14.31 -34.27
CA ALA A 158 1.50 15.43 -33.44
C ALA A 158 2.69 15.06 -32.56
N LYS A 159 3.35 16.08 -32.01
CA LYS A 159 4.37 15.87 -30.96
C LYS A 159 3.76 15.12 -29.78
N PRO A 160 4.35 14.02 -29.31
CA PRO A 160 3.83 13.27 -28.16
C PRO A 160 3.62 14.16 -26.92
N VAL A 161 2.58 13.85 -26.16
CA VAL A 161 2.33 14.43 -24.84
C VAL A 161 3.37 13.89 -23.87
N ILE A 162 4.05 14.78 -23.16
CA ILE A 162 5.10 14.39 -22.21
C ILE A 162 4.46 14.11 -20.85
N MET A 163 4.51 12.85 -20.40
CA MET A 163 4.09 12.40 -19.08
C MET A 163 5.26 12.38 -18.10
N GLY A 164 5.21 13.19 -17.05
CA GLY A 164 6.22 13.19 -15.98
C GLY A 164 5.83 12.27 -14.82
N ILE A 165 6.82 11.55 -14.25
CA ILE A 165 6.62 10.72 -13.06
C ILE A 165 7.74 10.86 -12.04
N VAL A 166 7.39 10.67 -10.75
CA VAL A 166 8.38 10.60 -9.66
C VAL A 166 9.04 9.22 -9.65
N GLY A 167 10.39 9.23 -9.64
CA GLY A 167 11.17 7.99 -9.68
C GLY A 167 11.06 7.28 -11.02
N THR A 168 11.22 5.97 -10.99
CA THR A 168 11.17 5.08 -12.16
C THR A 168 10.10 4.00 -12.05
N THR A 169 9.45 3.87 -10.88
CA THR A 169 8.42 2.85 -10.63
C THR A 169 7.03 3.45 -10.79
N LEU A 170 6.14 2.74 -11.47
CA LEU A 170 4.75 3.15 -11.58
C LEU A 170 4.08 3.21 -10.20
N ARG A 171 3.24 4.21 -10.04
CA ARG A 171 2.30 4.35 -8.93
C ARG A 171 0.89 4.43 -9.47
N SER A 172 -0.11 4.32 -8.59
CA SER A 172 -1.53 4.22 -8.95
C SER A 172 -1.99 5.08 -10.15
N GLY A 173 -1.68 6.36 -10.13
CA GLY A 173 -2.10 7.26 -11.22
C GLY A 173 -1.41 7.03 -12.56
N HIS A 174 -0.23 6.42 -12.56
CA HIS A 174 0.57 6.20 -13.77
C HIS A 174 -0.01 5.07 -14.65
N TYR A 175 -0.69 4.10 -14.04
CA TYR A 175 -1.35 3.01 -14.77
C TYR A 175 -2.39 3.54 -15.76
N GLN A 176 -2.98 4.71 -15.54
CA GLN A 176 -3.91 5.32 -16.48
C GLN A 176 -3.22 5.63 -17.82
N VAL A 177 -1.98 6.13 -17.79
CA VAL A 177 -1.22 6.41 -19.03
C VAL A 177 -0.75 5.13 -19.69
N LEU A 178 -0.25 4.16 -18.89
CA LEU A 178 0.15 2.86 -19.40
C LEU A 178 -0.98 2.22 -20.24
N TRP A 179 -2.19 2.17 -19.68
CA TRP A 179 -3.35 1.59 -20.36
C TRP A 179 -3.93 2.50 -21.43
N GLY A 180 -3.83 3.82 -21.27
CA GLY A 180 -4.20 4.79 -22.29
C GLY A 180 -3.38 4.63 -23.56
N VAL A 181 -2.08 4.45 -23.45
CA VAL A 181 -1.18 4.19 -24.59
C VAL A 181 -1.47 2.81 -25.18
N ALA A 182 -1.59 1.77 -24.33
CA ALA A 182 -1.79 0.39 -24.76
C ALA A 182 -3.14 0.14 -25.46
N PHE A 183 -4.24 0.68 -24.91
CA PHE A 183 -5.59 0.29 -25.35
C PHE A 183 -6.40 1.43 -26.00
N LEU A 184 -6.03 2.71 -25.72
CA LEU A 184 -6.71 3.86 -26.31
C LEU A 184 -5.91 4.51 -27.44
N GLY A 185 -4.67 4.04 -27.64
CA GLY A 185 -3.78 4.62 -28.63
C GLY A 185 -3.31 6.05 -28.30
N TRP A 186 -3.25 6.42 -27.04
CA TRP A 186 -2.76 7.74 -26.64
C TRP A 186 -1.34 7.99 -27.15
N ASN A 187 -1.11 9.20 -27.62
CA ASN A 187 0.20 9.66 -28.09
C ASN A 187 0.96 10.30 -26.93
N ALA A 188 1.51 9.48 -26.05
CA ALA A 188 2.23 9.94 -24.86
C ALA A 188 3.64 9.36 -24.80
N LYS A 189 4.57 10.11 -24.18
CA LYS A 189 5.96 9.73 -23.92
C LYS A 189 6.29 10.02 -22.46
N TRP A 190 7.01 9.08 -21.82
CA TRP A 190 7.39 9.19 -20.42
C TRP A 190 8.67 9.99 -20.22
N VAL A 191 8.69 10.77 -19.12
CA VAL A 191 9.87 11.37 -18.51
C VAL A 191 9.90 10.95 -17.06
N VAL A 192 10.92 10.21 -16.68
CA VAL A 192 11.11 9.63 -15.35
C VAL A 192 12.16 10.39 -14.55
N GLY A 193 12.21 10.19 -13.25
CA GLY A 193 13.31 10.66 -12.39
C GLY A 193 13.04 11.95 -11.62
N TYR A 194 11.85 12.52 -11.67
CA TYR A 194 11.49 13.57 -10.70
C TYR A 194 11.57 13.01 -9.28
N THR A 195 12.00 13.83 -8.32
CA THR A 195 12.25 13.36 -6.96
C THR A 195 11.03 13.58 -6.04
N ARG A 196 10.17 14.56 -6.37
CA ARG A 196 9.02 14.97 -5.54
C ARG A 196 7.81 15.36 -6.39
N THR A 197 6.63 15.17 -5.83
CA THR A 197 5.36 15.61 -6.44
C THR A 197 5.33 17.13 -6.69
N ALA A 198 5.93 17.93 -5.79
CA ALA A 198 6.01 19.37 -5.96
C ALA A 198 6.84 19.78 -7.21
N GLU A 199 7.90 19.05 -7.52
CA GLU A 199 8.70 19.25 -8.73
C GLU A 199 7.89 18.95 -10.00
N LEU A 200 7.11 17.85 -9.97
CA LEU A 200 6.20 17.51 -11.07
C LEU A 200 5.15 18.61 -11.31
N ARG A 201 4.56 19.15 -10.22
CA ARG A 201 3.59 20.23 -10.35
C ARG A 201 4.24 21.46 -10.99
N GLN A 202 5.41 21.86 -10.53
CA GLN A 202 6.14 23.00 -11.11
C GLN A 202 6.52 22.75 -12.58
N ALA A 203 6.97 21.53 -12.93
CA ALA A 203 7.30 21.17 -14.30
C ALA A 203 6.06 21.23 -15.23
N LEU A 204 4.89 20.79 -14.73
CA LEU A 204 3.61 20.90 -15.44
C LEU A 204 3.20 22.35 -15.64
N GLU A 205 3.34 23.20 -14.62
CA GLU A 205 3.02 24.63 -14.68
C GLU A 205 3.90 25.41 -15.64
N ARG A 206 5.19 25.03 -15.73
CA ARG A 206 6.15 25.64 -16.67
C ARG A 206 6.08 25.06 -18.09
N GLY A 207 5.27 24.01 -18.31
CA GLY A 207 5.16 23.34 -19.60
C GLY A 207 6.38 22.49 -19.97
N GLU A 208 7.22 22.12 -19.00
CA GLU A 208 8.33 21.15 -19.18
C GLU A 208 7.80 19.74 -19.42
N ILE A 209 6.70 19.41 -18.77
CA ILE A 209 5.84 18.26 -19.04
C ILE A 209 4.43 18.73 -19.38
N ASP A 210 3.72 17.92 -20.16
CA ASP A 210 2.35 18.21 -20.57
C ASP A 210 1.31 17.58 -19.63
N MET A 211 1.66 16.48 -18.96
CA MET A 211 0.73 15.63 -18.23
C MET A 211 1.39 14.98 -17.01
N THR A 212 0.64 14.82 -15.93
CA THR A 212 1.00 13.99 -14.78
C THR A 212 -0.22 13.68 -13.92
N SER A 213 -0.09 12.78 -12.92
CA SER A 213 -1.20 12.40 -12.05
C SER A 213 -1.10 13.04 -10.66
N PHE A 214 -2.25 13.46 -10.12
CA PHE A 214 -2.39 13.95 -8.76
C PHE A 214 -3.59 13.32 -8.06
N GLY A 215 -3.43 13.04 -6.75
CA GLY A 215 -4.49 12.53 -5.89
C GLY A 215 -4.74 13.40 -4.65
N ALA A 216 -3.76 14.25 -4.25
CA ALA A 216 -3.95 15.15 -3.11
C ALA A 216 -4.97 16.23 -3.43
N SER A 217 -5.95 16.44 -2.54
CA SER A 217 -7.04 17.42 -2.72
C SER A 217 -6.53 18.83 -2.95
N ALA A 218 -5.45 19.22 -2.26
CA ALA A 218 -4.82 20.52 -2.43
C ALA A 218 -4.29 20.75 -3.87
N ASP A 219 -3.61 19.74 -4.44
CA ASP A 219 -3.11 19.82 -5.82
C ASP A 219 -4.26 19.85 -6.83
N ILE A 220 -5.31 19.03 -6.60
CA ILE A 220 -6.50 18.99 -7.46
C ILE A 220 -7.17 20.36 -7.50
N GLN A 221 -7.48 20.93 -6.32
CA GLN A 221 -8.13 22.22 -6.19
C GLN A 221 -7.29 23.34 -6.83
N TYR A 222 -5.99 23.36 -6.55
CA TYR A 222 -5.08 24.34 -7.08
C TYR A 222 -5.04 24.29 -8.62
N LEU A 223 -4.77 23.11 -9.20
CA LEU A 223 -4.62 22.97 -10.66
C LEU A 223 -5.92 23.27 -11.41
N LEU A 224 -7.06 22.78 -10.92
CA LEU A 224 -8.37 23.10 -11.52
C LEU A 224 -8.69 24.59 -11.38
N GLY A 225 -8.34 25.22 -10.25
CA GLY A 225 -8.53 26.63 -10.00
C GLY A 225 -7.77 27.56 -10.96
N THR A 226 -6.63 27.10 -11.51
CA THR A 226 -5.87 27.86 -12.51
C THR A 226 -6.60 28.00 -13.86
N GLY A 227 -7.54 27.11 -14.15
CA GLY A 227 -8.23 27.03 -15.45
C GLY A 227 -7.36 26.54 -16.62
N LYS A 228 -6.05 26.27 -16.42
CA LYS A 228 -5.09 25.87 -17.46
C LYS A 228 -5.09 24.37 -17.76
N PHE A 229 -5.53 23.55 -16.81
CA PHE A 229 -5.45 22.10 -16.89
C PHE A 229 -6.83 21.47 -17.05
N ALA A 230 -6.85 20.30 -17.68
CA ALA A 230 -7.98 19.40 -17.75
C ALA A 230 -7.63 18.08 -17.07
N VAL A 231 -8.64 17.33 -16.62
CA VAL A 231 -8.48 15.93 -16.16
C VAL A 231 -9.04 15.04 -17.24
N VAL A 232 -8.17 14.21 -17.85
CA VAL A 232 -8.56 13.37 -18.99
C VAL A 232 -9.08 12.00 -18.57
N SER A 233 -8.69 11.54 -17.40
CA SER A 233 -9.22 10.33 -16.76
C SER A 233 -8.95 10.33 -15.27
N GLN A 234 -9.59 9.41 -14.57
CA GLN A 234 -9.31 9.14 -13.16
C GLN A 234 -9.26 7.64 -12.87
N SER A 235 -8.50 7.24 -11.84
CA SER A 235 -8.36 5.82 -11.48
C SER A 235 -9.61 5.23 -10.81
N GLY A 236 -10.44 6.08 -10.21
CA GLY A 236 -11.60 5.66 -9.43
C GLY A 236 -11.25 5.26 -7.99
N MET A 237 -12.29 5.07 -7.19
CA MET A 237 -12.25 4.59 -5.80
C MET A 237 -13.22 3.44 -5.64
N THR A 238 -12.81 2.35 -4.99
CA THR A 238 -13.73 1.25 -4.69
C THR A 238 -14.51 1.56 -3.41
N GLN A 239 -15.83 1.59 -3.52
CA GLN A 239 -16.75 1.74 -2.39
C GLN A 239 -17.91 0.76 -2.54
N GLY A 240 -18.14 -0.06 -1.52
CA GLY A 240 -19.19 -1.09 -1.59
C GLY A 240 -19.02 -2.07 -2.76
N GLY A 241 -17.78 -2.38 -3.15
CA GLY A 241 -17.45 -3.27 -4.27
C GLY A 241 -17.66 -2.69 -5.67
N LYS A 242 -17.97 -1.38 -5.76
CA LYS A 242 -18.12 -0.66 -7.05
C LYS A 242 -17.01 0.37 -7.19
N MET A 243 -16.50 0.51 -8.43
CA MET A 243 -15.59 1.59 -8.79
C MET A 243 -16.40 2.88 -9.02
N LEU A 244 -16.09 3.93 -8.27
CA LEU A 244 -16.76 5.21 -8.33
C LEU A 244 -15.79 6.32 -8.71
N ALA A 245 -16.28 7.29 -9.47
CA ALA A 245 -15.55 8.51 -9.77
C ALA A 245 -15.45 9.40 -8.52
N ARG A 246 -14.33 10.10 -8.36
CA ARG A 246 -14.13 11.09 -7.30
C ARG A 246 -14.73 12.43 -7.71
N PRO A 247 -15.69 12.97 -6.95
CA PRO A 247 -16.37 14.23 -7.31
C PRO A 247 -15.42 15.42 -7.48
N ALA A 248 -14.35 15.50 -6.68
CA ALA A 248 -13.34 16.56 -6.76
C ALA A 248 -12.61 16.61 -8.12
N LEU A 249 -12.65 15.54 -8.92
CA LEU A 249 -12.08 15.45 -10.27
C LEU A 249 -13.09 15.80 -11.37
N GLY A 250 -14.26 16.32 -10.99
CA GLY A 250 -15.33 16.73 -11.90
C GLY A 250 -15.89 15.55 -12.69
N ASN A 251 -16.18 15.79 -13.97
CA ASN A 251 -16.73 14.78 -14.89
C ASN A 251 -15.66 13.94 -15.59
N ALA A 252 -14.42 13.89 -15.08
CA ALA A 252 -13.38 13.07 -15.67
C ALA A 252 -13.80 11.59 -15.67
N PRO A 253 -13.74 10.89 -16.84
CA PRO A 253 -14.16 9.50 -16.92
C PRO A 253 -13.22 8.59 -16.14
N LEU A 254 -13.73 7.45 -15.66
CA LEU A 254 -12.89 6.38 -15.13
C LEU A 254 -12.05 5.78 -16.26
N ILE A 255 -10.78 5.47 -16.00
CA ILE A 255 -9.94 4.78 -17.00
C ILE A 255 -10.53 3.41 -17.35
N SER A 256 -11.17 2.73 -16.41
CA SER A 256 -11.88 1.48 -16.63
C SER A 256 -12.98 1.60 -17.67
N ASP A 257 -13.74 2.71 -17.65
CA ASP A 257 -14.83 2.93 -18.63
C ASP A 257 -14.25 3.23 -20.02
N LEU A 258 -13.15 4.00 -20.08
CA LEU A 258 -12.50 4.35 -21.35
C LEU A 258 -11.93 3.12 -22.09
N VAL A 259 -11.38 2.16 -21.35
CA VAL A 259 -10.77 0.94 -21.92
C VAL A 259 -11.74 -0.23 -22.05
N ALA A 260 -12.98 -0.09 -21.55
CA ALA A 260 -14.00 -1.13 -21.63
C ALA A 260 -14.20 -1.61 -23.08
N GLY A 261 -14.13 -2.94 -23.28
CA GLY A 261 -14.22 -3.57 -24.61
C GLY A 261 -13.02 -3.34 -25.54
N LYS A 262 -11.93 -2.73 -25.05
CA LYS A 262 -10.70 -2.49 -25.84
C LYS A 262 -9.50 -3.28 -25.33
N ILE A 263 -9.62 -3.93 -24.18
CA ILE A 263 -8.59 -4.82 -23.63
C ILE A 263 -8.71 -6.16 -24.33
N ASN A 264 -7.64 -6.58 -24.99
CA ASN A 264 -7.65 -7.81 -25.78
C ASN A 264 -6.79 -8.90 -25.14
N GLY A 265 -7.43 -9.97 -24.72
CA GLY A 265 -6.82 -11.18 -24.21
C GLY A 265 -6.68 -11.25 -22.70
N PRO A 266 -6.70 -12.49 -22.15
CA PRO A 266 -6.81 -12.74 -20.71
C PRO A 266 -5.62 -12.22 -19.91
N MET A 267 -4.43 -12.14 -20.50
CA MET A 267 -3.24 -11.60 -19.81
C MET A 267 -3.34 -10.08 -19.66
N ALA A 268 -3.81 -9.37 -20.69
CA ALA A 268 -4.03 -7.92 -20.63
C ALA A 268 -5.11 -7.57 -19.61
N GLU A 269 -6.19 -8.37 -19.52
CA GLU A 269 -7.25 -8.21 -18.52
C GLU A 269 -6.69 -8.37 -17.09
N LYS A 270 -5.89 -9.41 -16.84
CA LYS A 270 -5.24 -9.63 -15.55
C LYS A 270 -4.28 -8.49 -15.17
N ALA A 271 -3.50 -8.01 -16.14
CA ALA A 271 -2.56 -6.90 -15.92
C ALA A 271 -3.30 -5.59 -15.65
N PHE A 272 -4.43 -5.34 -16.33
CA PHE A 272 -5.27 -4.19 -16.07
C PHE A 272 -5.90 -4.27 -14.67
N ALA A 273 -6.46 -5.42 -14.28
CA ALA A 273 -7.03 -5.65 -12.96
C ALA A 273 -5.98 -5.41 -11.85
N TYR A 274 -4.76 -5.95 -12.02
CA TYR A 274 -3.65 -5.68 -11.11
C TYR A 274 -3.37 -4.18 -10.95
N GLY A 275 -3.29 -3.41 -12.02
CA GLY A 275 -3.09 -1.96 -11.97
C GLY A 275 -4.24 -1.23 -11.26
N GLN A 276 -5.49 -1.72 -11.40
CA GLN A 276 -6.64 -1.19 -10.69
C GLN A 276 -6.55 -1.48 -9.19
N ASP A 277 -6.18 -2.69 -8.79
CA ASP A 277 -6.03 -3.09 -7.39
C ASP A 277 -4.91 -2.31 -6.70
N VAL A 278 -3.76 -2.15 -7.37
CA VAL A 278 -2.65 -1.29 -6.93
C VAL A 278 -3.13 0.14 -6.68
N SER A 279 -4.03 0.65 -7.51
CA SER A 279 -4.56 2.01 -7.38
C SER A 279 -5.46 2.22 -6.16
N GLN A 280 -5.98 1.15 -5.55
CA GLN A 280 -6.83 1.22 -4.37
C GLN A 280 -6.05 1.25 -3.04
N LEU A 281 -4.75 0.97 -3.08
CA LEU A 281 -3.93 0.97 -1.87
C LEU A 281 -3.46 2.37 -1.49
N GLY A 282 -3.80 2.78 -0.27
CA GLY A 282 -3.29 3.99 0.37
C GLY A 282 -2.36 3.67 1.54
N ASN A 283 -2.58 4.37 2.65
CA ASN A 283 -1.87 4.09 3.90
C ASN A 283 -2.59 3.00 4.70
N TRP A 284 -1.84 2.08 5.29
CA TRP A 284 -2.38 1.01 6.10
C TRP A 284 -1.62 0.83 7.41
N LEU A 285 -2.32 0.28 8.41
CA LEU A 285 -1.78 -0.11 9.69
C LEU A 285 -1.87 -1.63 9.83
N ALA A 286 -0.80 -2.26 10.34
CA ALA A 286 -0.79 -3.69 10.55
C ALA A 286 -0.01 -4.09 11.81
N LEU A 287 -0.38 -5.26 12.35
CA LEU A 287 0.32 -5.99 13.40
C LEU A 287 1.09 -7.17 12.78
N PRO A 288 2.13 -7.70 13.47
CA PRO A 288 2.85 -8.88 13.03
C PRO A 288 1.93 -10.08 12.81
N ALA A 289 2.30 -10.96 11.86
CA ALA A 289 1.52 -12.13 11.46
C ALA A 289 1.05 -13.02 12.62
N GLN A 290 1.88 -13.20 13.63
CA GLN A 290 1.62 -14.10 14.76
C GLN A 290 0.90 -13.43 15.94
N THR A 291 0.43 -12.19 15.77
CA THR A 291 -0.30 -11.47 16.83
C THR A 291 -1.59 -12.21 17.18
N PRO A 292 -1.85 -12.51 18.47
CA PRO A 292 -3.05 -13.21 18.89
C PRO A 292 -4.34 -12.51 18.44
N PRO A 293 -5.37 -13.27 18.01
CA PRO A 293 -6.59 -12.70 17.44
C PRO A 293 -7.31 -11.70 18.36
N HIS A 294 -7.29 -11.91 19.67
CA HIS A 294 -7.92 -10.99 20.65
C HIS A 294 -7.19 -9.62 20.69
N ILE A 295 -5.85 -9.59 20.50
CA ILE A 295 -5.10 -8.34 20.37
C ILE A 295 -5.45 -7.66 19.05
N VAL A 296 -5.50 -8.40 17.94
CA VAL A 296 -5.90 -7.86 16.63
C VAL A 296 -7.29 -7.24 16.72
N ALA A 297 -8.25 -7.95 17.32
CA ALA A 297 -9.62 -7.46 17.52
C ALA A 297 -9.66 -6.17 18.32
N SER A 298 -8.83 -6.03 19.37
CA SER A 298 -8.73 -4.80 20.17
C SER A 298 -8.26 -3.61 19.33
N TYR A 299 -7.30 -3.83 18.43
CA TYR A 299 -6.82 -2.79 17.52
C TYR A 299 -7.83 -2.40 16.46
N VAL A 300 -8.53 -3.37 15.87
CA VAL A 300 -9.60 -3.10 14.90
C VAL A 300 -10.73 -2.30 15.54
N ALA A 301 -11.16 -2.68 16.74
CA ALA A 301 -12.19 -1.95 17.49
C ALA A 301 -11.72 -0.52 17.85
N ALA A 302 -10.47 -0.34 18.26
CA ALA A 302 -9.89 0.96 18.54
C ALA A 302 -9.79 1.84 17.29
N PHE A 303 -9.45 1.25 16.14
CA PHE A 303 -9.44 1.97 14.86
C PHE A 303 -10.85 2.41 14.45
N GLU A 304 -11.83 1.54 14.54
CA GLU A 304 -13.25 1.88 14.27
C GLU A 304 -13.78 2.98 15.20
N ALA A 305 -13.35 2.97 16.47
CA ALA A 305 -13.68 4.05 17.40
C ALA A 305 -13.00 5.36 17.03
N THR A 306 -11.71 5.30 16.59
CA THR A 306 -10.95 6.45 16.09
C THR A 306 -11.66 7.10 14.91
N LEU A 307 -12.20 6.31 13.99
CA LEU A 307 -12.91 6.85 12.82
C LEU A 307 -14.18 7.64 13.18
N LYS A 308 -14.75 7.39 14.36
CA LYS A 308 -15.95 8.09 14.89
C LYS A 308 -15.57 9.29 15.77
N ASP A 309 -14.30 9.47 16.09
CA ASP A 309 -13.81 10.58 16.92
C ASP A 309 -13.89 11.90 16.13
N PRO A 310 -14.68 12.91 16.58
CA PRO A 310 -14.81 14.19 15.89
C PRO A 310 -13.48 14.95 15.76
N GLU A 311 -12.57 14.81 16.73
CA GLU A 311 -11.25 15.43 16.69
C GLU A 311 -10.40 14.81 15.57
N TYR A 312 -10.40 13.47 15.48
CA TYR A 312 -9.74 12.77 14.39
C TYR A 312 -10.31 13.17 13.03
N GLN A 313 -11.63 13.19 12.89
CA GLN A 313 -12.29 13.59 11.65
C GLN A 313 -11.92 15.01 11.22
N ALA A 314 -11.87 15.95 12.16
CA ALA A 314 -11.47 17.34 11.86
C ALA A 314 -9.99 17.45 11.48
N GLU A 315 -9.11 16.62 12.03
CA GLU A 315 -7.69 16.60 11.69
C GLU A 315 -7.43 15.93 10.35
N ILE A 316 -8.03 14.76 10.11
CA ILE A 316 -7.81 14.00 8.86
C ILE A 316 -8.37 14.73 7.65
N ALA A 317 -9.49 15.47 7.81
CA ALA A 317 -10.07 16.28 6.76
C ALA A 317 -9.15 17.41 6.28
N LYS A 318 -8.20 17.85 7.11
CA LYS A 318 -7.19 18.85 6.70
C LYS A 318 -6.05 18.20 5.89
N ILE A 319 -5.81 16.90 6.08
CA ILE A 319 -4.75 16.14 5.40
C ILE A 319 -5.28 15.62 4.07
N ASP A 320 -6.40 14.91 4.11
CA ASP A 320 -7.06 14.35 2.92
C ASP A 320 -8.57 14.17 3.18
N PRO A 321 -9.40 15.19 2.81
CA PRO A 321 -10.82 15.20 3.12
C PRO A 321 -11.63 14.12 2.39
N ASP A 322 -11.10 13.61 1.28
CA ASP A 322 -11.83 12.72 0.36
C ASP A 322 -11.31 11.29 0.36
N SER A 323 -10.27 10.96 1.16
CA SER A 323 -9.75 9.60 1.19
C SER A 323 -10.73 8.66 1.87
N PRO A 324 -11.20 7.64 1.15
CA PRO A 324 -12.08 6.66 1.76
C PRO A 324 -11.32 5.82 2.80
N VAL A 325 -12.04 5.45 3.85
CA VAL A 325 -11.51 4.52 4.86
C VAL A 325 -11.43 3.12 4.25
N ALA A 326 -10.30 2.46 4.44
CA ALA A 326 -10.14 1.04 4.16
C ALA A 326 -10.24 0.24 5.47
N LYS A 327 -11.26 -0.60 5.59
CA LYS A 327 -11.45 -1.47 6.74
C LYS A 327 -10.44 -2.61 6.75
N SER A 328 -10.19 -3.17 7.93
CA SER A 328 -9.31 -4.32 8.12
C SER A 328 -9.56 -5.45 7.10
N THR A 329 -10.80 -5.89 6.97
CA THR A 329 -11.20 -6.98 6.07
C THR A 329 -11.02 -6.64 4.58
N GLU A 330 -11.25 -5.38 4.20
CA GLU A 330 -11.06 -4.90 2.83
C GLU A 330 -9.58 -4.87 2.45
N LEU A 331 -8.72 -4.33 3.33
CA LEU A 331 -7.28 -4.34 3.14
C LEU A 331 -6.71 -5.75 3.09
N GLN A 332 -7.11 -6.63 4.03
CA GLN A 332 -6.67 -8.02 4.06
C GLN A 332 -7.01 -8.73 2.75
N LYS A 333 -8.23 -8.57 2.25
CA LYS A 333 -8.68 -9.14 0.98
C LYS A 333 -7.85 -8.60 -0.18
N LEU A 334 -7.76 -7.27 -0.31
CA LEU A 334 -7.05 -6.62 -1.42
C LEU A 334 -5.58 -7.05 -1.47
N ILE A 335 -4.88 -7.02 -0.34
CA ILE A 335 -3.46 -7.37 -0.30
C ILE A 335 -3.25 -8.88 -0.52
N THR A 336 -4.15 -9.73 -0.03
CA THR A 336 -4.12 -11.17 -0.31
C THR A 336 -4.32 -11.46 -1.80
N GLU A 337 -5.19 -10.74 -2.49
CA GLU A 337 -5.37 -10.90 -3.95
C GLU A 337 -4.16 -10.37 -4.72
N LEU A 338 -3.59 -9.23 -4.32
CA LEU A 338 -2.35 -8.72 -4.91
C LEU A 338 -1.17 -9.69 -4.78
N ALA A 339 -1.04 -10.35 -3.63
CA ALA A 339 0.02 -11.35 -3.39
C ALA A 339 -0.09 -12.59 -4.31
N LYS A 340 -1.27 -12.85 -4.91
CA LYS A 340 -1.50 -13.95 -5.87
C LYS A 340 -1.19 -13.58 -7.31
N VAL A 341 -0.81 -12.34 -7.57
CA VAL A 341 -0.49 -11.89 -8.94
C VAL A 341 0.68 -12.71 -9.49
N SER A 342 0.46 -13.30 -10.67
CA SER A 342 1.44 -14.19 -11.25
C SER A 342 2.66 -13.44 -11.82
N PRO A 343 3.85 -14.07 -11.84
CA PRO A 343 5.04 -13.50 -12.47
C PRO A 343 4.81 -13.14 -13.94
N GLU A 344 3.96 -13.87 -14.66
CA GLU A 344 3.61 -13.60 -16.06
C GLU A 344 2.83 -12.30 -16.18
N THR A 345 1.91 -12.01 -15.24
CA THR A 345 1.18 -10.74 -15.20
C THR A 345 2.12 -9.55 -14.99
N LEU A 346 3.05 -9.66 -14.03
CA LEU A 346 4.07 -8.64 -13.79
C LEU A 346 4.98 -8.47 -15.02
N SER A 347 5.40 -9.58 -15.64
CA SER A 347 6.21 -9.55 -16.86
C SER A 347 5.49 -8.87 -18.01
N TYR A 348 4.17 -9.05 -18.14
CA TYR A 348 3.36 -8.35 -19.14
C TYR A 348 3.37 -6.84 -18.91
N VAL A 349 3.17 -6.39 -17.67
CA VAL A 349 3.21 -4.96 -17.30
C VAL A 349 4.58 -4.38 -17.62
N GLN A 350 5.66 -5.07 -17.25
CA GLN A 350 7.03 -4.64 -17.52
C GLN A 350 7.33 -4.57 -19.02
N ALA A 351 6.88 -5.57 -19.81
CA ALA A 351 7.03 -5.56 -21.25
C ALA A 351 6.28 -4.39 -21.91
N GLU A 352 5.10 -4.05 -21.38
CA GLU A 352 4.32 -2.90 -21.84
C GLU A 352 5.04 -1.57 -21.51
N LEU A 353 5.59 -1.43 -20.30
CA LEU A 353 6.39 -0.28 -19.91
C LEU A 353 7.60 -0.11 -20.82
N LYS A 354 8.34 -1.19 -21.05
CA LYS A 354 9.51 -1.18 -21.94
C LYS A 354 9.14 -0.79 -23.37
N ARG A 355 8.00 -1.26 -23.91
CA ARG A 355 7.48 -0.82 -25.21
C ARG A 355 7.21 0.68 -25.25
N GLN A 356 6.86 1.26 -24.13
CA GLN A 356 6.58 2.69 -23.99
C GLN A 356 7.82 3.52 -23.58
N GLY A 357 8.99 2.89 -23.50
CA GLY A 357 10.28 3.56 -23.21
C GLY A 357 10.52 3.83 -21.72
N VAL A 358 9.92 3.04 -20.83
CA VAL A 358 10.21 3.04 -19.38
C VAL A 358 10.95 1.74 -19.06
N ASP A 359 12.22 1.85 -18.64
CA ASP A 359 13.06 0.71 -18.23
C ASP A 359 13.07 0.50 -16.72
#